data_8ac0c859a05e2a6ed3109ef37f299578
#
_entry.id   8ac0c859a05e2a6ed3109ef37f299578
#
_cell.length_a   1.000
_cell.length_b   1.000
_cell.length_c   1.000
_cell.angle_alpha   90.00
_cell.angle_beta   90.00
_cell.angle_gamma   90.00
#
_symmetry.space_group_name_H-M   'P 1'
#
loop_
_entity.id
_entity.type
_entity.pdbx_description
1 polymer ?
#
loop_
_entity_poly.entity_id
_entity_poly.type
_entity_poly.pdbx_seq_one_letter_code
_entity_poly.pdbx_strand_id
1 'polypeptide(L)'
;LATIILLDDFTNENGGTWILPNSQSMLEQPDNDYFFKHAIQVNAPAGSILYFNPRIWHAAGENKSPDWRSCLIVAYCKPWVKQRVDIPRFMEHIDKSKIDKNKLQLLGFHSQTPSNFGEFYGTTCDRTYTQPFV
;
A
#
# COMPACT_ATOMS: atom_id res chain seq x y z
N LEU A 1 2.00 -0.97 -6.09
CA LEU A 1 3.01 -0.76 -5.06
C LEU A 1 2.38 -0.98 -3.68
N ALA A 2 3.08 -1.71 -2.81
CA ALA A 2 2.74 -1.83 -1.40
C ALA A 2 3.87 -1.30 -0.53
N THR A 3 3.51 -0.79 0.63
CA THR A 3 4.47 -0.36 1.65
C THR A 3 4.08 -0.90 3.01
N ILE A 4 5.08 -1.21 3.82
CA ILE A 4 4.92 -1.45 5.25
C ILE A 4 5.74 -0.38 5.97
N ILE A 5 5.06 0.46 6.74
CA ILE A 5 5.69 1.49 7.58
C ILE A 5 5.81 0.88 8.98
N LEU A 6 7.04 0.74 9.45
CA LEU A 6 7.35 0.12 10.73
C LEU A 6 7.07 1.14 11.85
N LEU A 7 6.12 0.83 12.72
CA LEU A 7 5.84 1.65 13.90
C LEU A 7 6.67 1.21 15.10
N ASP A 8 7.07 -0.06 15.12
CA ASP A 8 8.03 -0.64 16.03
C ASP A 8 9.20 -1.24 15.27
N ASP A 9 10.31 -1.51 15.91
CA ASP A 9 11.42 -2.24 15.31
C ASP A 9 10.95 -3.59 14.80
N PHE A 10 11.38 -3.97 13.60
CA PHE A 10 11.23 -5.33 13.09
C PHE A 10 12.51 -6.09 13.36
N THR A 11 12.38 -7.24 14.02
CA THR A 11 13.49 -8.13 14.35
C THR A 11 13.11 -9.58 14.04
N ASN A 12 14.10 -10.47 14.09
CA ASN A 12 13.84 -11.90 13.96
C ASN A 12 13.00 -12.45 15.11
N GLU A 13 13.09 -11.82 16.28
CA GLU A 13 12.38 -12.26 17.50
C GLU A 13 10.90 -11.82 17.51
N ASN A 14 10.61 -10.60 17.01
CA ASN A 14 9.25 -10.06 17.05
C ASN A 14 8.47 -10.25 15.75
N GLY A 15 8.95 -11.12 14.87
CA GLY A 15 8.19 -11.52 13.70
C GLY A 15 8.26 -10.55 12.53
N GLY A 16 9.43 -10.00 12.24
CA GLY A 16 9.67 -9.24 11.01
C GLY A 16 9.17 -10.01 9.78
N THR A 17 8.62 -9.27 8.81
CA THR A 17 8.04 -9.86 7.59
C THR A 17 9.08 -10.63 6.78
N TRP A 18 8.73 -11.82 6.33
CA TRP A 18 9.52 -12.59 5.38
C TRP A 18 9.22 -12.17 3.94
N ILE A 19 10.24 -12.01 3.14
CA ILE A 19 10.12 -11.66 1.72
C ILE A 19 11.00 -12.61 0.90
N LEU A 20 10.42 -13.20 -0.15
CA LEU A 20 11.17 -14.02 -1.11
C LEU A 20 11.56 -13.13 -2.30
N PRO A 21 12.81 -12.68 -2.41
CA PRO A 21 13.25 -11.83 -3.50
C PRO A 21 13.02 -12.47 -4.87
N ASN A 22 12.70 -11.64 -5.87
CA ASN A 22 12.50 -12.04 -7.27
C ASN A 22 11.33 -13.01 -7.52
N SER A 23 10.46 -13.23 -6.56
CA SER A 23 9.34 -14.16 -6.68
C SER A 23 8.09 -13.58 -7.36
N GLN A 24 8.08 -12.31 -7.76
CA GLN A 24 6.92 -11.66 -8.39
C GLN A 24 6.50 -12.28 -9.74
N SER A 25 7.38 -13.03 -10.38
CA SER A 25 7.13 -13.74 -11.63
C SER A 25 6.76 -15.22 -11.44
N MET A 26 6.85 -15.74 -10.22
CA MET A 26 6.45 -17.11 -9.92
C MET A 26 4.93 -17.23 -10.02
N LEU A 27 4.46 -18.18 -10.83
CA LEU A 27 3.02 -18.42 -11.03
C LEU A 27 2.43 -19.33 -9.95
N GLU A 28 3.25 -20.21 -9.40
CA GLU A 28 2.86 -21.17 -8.38
C GLU A 28 3.43 -20.77 -7.02
N GLN A 29 2.70 -21.10 -5.98
CA GLN A 29 3.14 -20.88 -4.61
C GLN A 29 4.35 -21.78 -4.33
N PRO A 30 5.46 -21.24 -3.85
CA PRO A 30 6.57 -22.06 -3.40
C PRO A 30 6.17 -22.88 -2.17
N ASP A 31 6.71 -24.08 -2.05
CA ASP A 31 6.60 -24.83 -0.81
C ASP A 31 7.30 -24.13 0.36
N ASN A 32 6.97 -24.50 1.57
CA ASN A 32 7.51 -23.83 2.76
C ASN A 32 9.03 -23.99 2.89
N ASP A 33 9.57 -25.15 2.52
CA ASP A 33 11.01 -25.42 2.65
C ASP A 33 11.80 -24.51 1.69
N TYR A 34 11.34 -24.42 0.44
CA TYR A 34 11.92 -23.50 -0.53
C TYR A 34 11.80 -22.05 -0.08
N PHE A 35 10.58 -21.65 0.36
CA PHE A 35 10.31 -20.29 0.77
C PHE A 35 11.23 -19.86 1.91
N PHE A 36 11.25 -20.56 3.03
CA PHE A 36 12.05 -20.16 4.20
C PHE A 36 13.56 -20.34 4.01
N LYS A 37 13.98 -21.19 3.07
CA LYS A 37 15.38 -21.32 2.69
C LYS A 37 15.90 -20.11 1.92
N HIS A 38 15.06 -19.47 1.12
CA HIS A 38 15.46 -18.41 0.18
C HIS A 38 14.88 -17.03 0.53
N ALA A 39 13.91 -16.95 1.44
CA ALA A 39 13.35 -15.70 1.89
C ALA A 39 14.28 -14.97 2.86
N ILE A 40 14.13 -13.66 2.89
CA ILE A 40 14.85 -12.77 3.81
C ILE A 40 13.85 -12.25 4.83
N GLN A 41 14.16 -12.36 6.11
CA GLN A 41 13.37 -11.73 7.14
C GLN A 41 13.78 -10.26 7.30
N VAL A 42 12.81 -9.35 7.23
CA VAL A 42 13.05 -7.92 7.39
C VAL A 42 13.44 -7.62 8.82
N ASN A 43 14.62 -7.01 8.98
CA ASN A 43 15.15 -6.53 10.24
C ASN A 43 15.51 -5.05 10.05
N ALA A 44 14.75 -4.13 10.68
CA ALA A 44 14.92 -2.69 10.51
C ALA A 44 14.29 -1.93 11.67
N PRO A 45 14.80 -0.72 12.01
CA PRO A 45 14.28 0.09 13.11
C PRO A 45 12.90 0.69 12.77
N ALA A 46 12.16 1.05 13.81
CA ALA A 46 10.95 1.85 13.73
C ALA A 46 11.19 3.11 12.87
N GLY A 47 10.16 3.54 12.13
CA GLY A 47 10.25 4.62 11.15
C GLY A 47 10.78 4.20 9.78
N SER A 48 11.31 2.98 9.62
CA SER A 48 11.69 2.44 8.32
C SER A 48 10.46 2.16 7.45
N ILE A 49 10.63 2.25 6.13
CA ILE A 49 9.57 1.93 5.16
C ILE A 49 10.07 0.85 4.22
N LEU A 50 9.37 -0.27 4.22
CA LEU A 50 9.59 -1.35 3.27
C LEU A 50 8.71 -1.13 2.04
N TYR A 51 9.32 -0.95 0.88
CA TYR A 51 8.64 -0.84 -0.42
C TYR A 51 8.78 -2.14 -1.20
N PHE A 52 7.66 -2.68 -1.69
CA PHE A 52 7.73 -3.92 -2.46
C PHE A 52 6.59 -4.05 -3.47
N ASN A 53 6.78 -4.91 -4.45
CA ASN A 53 5.73 -5.34 -5.36
C ASN A 53 4.81 -6.32 -4.60
N PRO A 54 3.48 -6.06 -4.47
CA PRO A 54 2.59 -6.94 -3.71
C PRO A 54 2.46 -8.37 -4.29
N ARG A 55 2.96 -8.61 -5.50
CA ARG A 55 3.02 -9.96 -6.10
C ARG A 55 4.19 -10.80 -5.59
N ILE A 56 5.13 -10.19 -4.88
CA ILE A 56 6.24 -10.94 -4.28
C ILE A 56 5.70 -11.87 -3.19
N TRP A 57 6.19 -13.09 -3.14
CA TRP A 57 5.82 -14.00 -2.07
C TRP A 57 6.37 -13.51 -0.74
N HIS A 58 5.51 -13.35 0.23
CA HIS A 58 5.84 -12.83 1.55
C HIS A 58 4.96 -13.47 2.62
N ALA A 59 5.45 -13.49 3.84
CA ALA A 59 4.74 -14.04 4.99
C ALA A 59 5.01 -13.21 6.25
N ALA A 60 4.08 -13.27 7.19
CA ALA A 60 4.33 -12.75 8.53
C ALA A 60 5.37 -13.64 9.23
N GLY A 61 6.30 -13.03 9.95
CA GLY A 61 7.15 -13.75 10.88
C GLY A 61 6.41 -14.07 12.17
N GLU A 62 6.81 -15.13 12.83
CA GLU A 62 6.32 -15.50 14.15
C GLU A 62 6.85 -14.50 15.20
N ASN A 63 5.97 -13.90 15.97
CA ASN A 63 6.36 -13.04 17.10
C ASN A 63 6.57 -13.90 18.35
N LYS A 64 7.83 -14.03 18.75
CA LYS A 64 8.24 -14.75 19.98
C LYS A 64 8.51 -13.81 21.14
N SER A 65 8.42 -12.49 20.90
CA SER A 65 8.57 -11.50 21.95
C SER A 65 7.29 -11.39 22.80
N PRO A 66 7.40 -10.89 24.03
CA PRO A 66 6.22 -10.65 24.87
C PRO A 66 5.39 -9.45 24.42
N ASP A 67 5.92 -8.60 23.54
CA ASP A 67 5.33 -7.33 23.15
C ASP A 67 4.67 -7.40 21.77
N TRP A 68 3.77 -6.46 21.50
CA TRP A 68 3.17 -6.25 20.18
C TRP A 68 4.19 -5.67 19.21
N ARG A 69 4.07 -6.03 17.94
CA ARG A 69 4.82 -5.44 16.86
C ARG A 69 3.83 -4.83 15.85
N SER A 70 3.82 -3.51 15.77
CA SER A 70 2.85 -2.72 14.99
C SER A 70 3.45 -2.22 13.70
N CYS A 71 2.65 -2.17 12.65
CA CYS A 71 3.01 -1.55 11.38
C CYS A 71 1.77 -0.99 10.69
N LEU A 72 1.99 -0.07 9.77
CA LEU A 72 0.96 0.41 8.87
C LEU A 72 1.20 -0.15 7.47
N ILE A 73 0.24 -0.89 6.93
CA ILE A 73 0.29 -1.42 5.57
C ILE A 73 -0.50 -0.49 4.66
N VAL A 74 0.15 0.04 3.63
CA VAL A 74 -0.47 0.92 2.64
C VAL A 74 -0.27 0.35 1.24
N ALA A 75 -1.37 0.15 0.53
CA ALA A 75 -1.36 -0.27 -0.87
C ALA A 75 -1.75 0.90 -1.77
N TYR A 76 -0.95 1.15 -2.80
CA TYR A 76 -1.22 2.16 -3.81
C TYR A 76 -1.69 1.51 -5.10
N CYS A 77 -2.76 2.03 -5.67
CA CYS A 77 -3.30 1.58 -6.94
C CYS A 77 -3.38 2.73 -7.96
N LYS A 78 -3.64 2.39 -9.21
CA LYS A 78 -3.90 3.38 -10.26
C LYS A 78 -5.27 4.04 -10.03
N PRO A 79 -5.49 5.28 -10.51
CA PRO A 79 -6.73 6.03 -10.26
C PRO A 79 -8.02 5.31 -10.72
N TRP A 80 -7.93 4.48 -11.75
CA TRP A 80 -9.07 3.70 -12.26
C TRP A 80 -9.35 2.40 -11.50
N VAL A 81 -8.52 2.06 -10.52
CA VAL A 81 -8.75 0.92 -9.63
C VAL A 81 -9.53 1.40 -8.41
N LYS A 82 -10.70 0.80 -8.18
CA LYS A 82 -11.50 1.16 -7.03
C LYS A 82 -10.76 0.82 -5.73
N GLN A 83 -10.64 1.78 -4.85
CA GLN A 83 -10.08 1.58 -3.52
C GLN A 83 -10.92 0.58 -2.72
N ARG A 84 -10.26 -0.18 -1.87
CA ARG A 84 -10.91 -1.15 -0.98
C ARG A 84 -11.73 -0.49 0.10
N VAL A 85 -11.31 0.70 0.54
CA VAL A 85 -12.01 1.58 1.47
C VAL A 85 -12.19 2.91 0.78
N ASP A 86 -13.38 3.47 0.80
CA ASP A 86 -13.69 4.79 0.26
C ASP A 86 -13.17 5.87 1.21
N ILE A 87 -11.89 6.18 1.08
CA ILE A 87 -11.21 7.17 1.93
C ILE A 87 -11.81 8.57 1.74
N PRO A 88 -12.11 9.06 0.53
CA PRO A 88 -12.78 10.35 0.34
C PRO A 88 -14.09 10.47 1.11
N ARG A 89 -14.92 9.44 1.11
CA ARG A 89 -16.17 9.40 1.85
C ARG A 89 -15.94 9.31 3.36
N PHE A 90 -14.99 8.49 3.79
CA PHE A 90 -14.61 8.38 5.20
C PHE A 90 -14.13 9.73 5.77
N MET A 91 -13.45 10.52 4.94
CA MET A 91 -12.90 11.82 5.30
C MET A 91 -13.78 13.01 4.87
N GLU A 92 -15.06 12.82 4.58
CA GLU A 92 -15.94 13.90 4.09
C GLU A 92 -16.08 15.07 5.08
N HIS A 93 -15.97 14.78 6.38
CA HIS A 93 -16.08 15.75 7.47
C HIS A 93 -14.77 16.52 7.75
N ILE A 94 -13.66 16.17 7.10
CA ILE A 94 -12.37 16.83 7.31
C ILE A 94 -12.24 18.05 6.41
N ASP A 95 -11.73 19.16 6.96
CA ASP A 95 -11.41 20.35 6.19
C ASP A 95 -10.24 20.10 5.22
N LYS A 96 -10.58 19.88 3.96
CA LYS A 96 -9.64 19.55 2.88
C LYS A 96 -8.68 20.67 2.54
N SER A 97 -9.02 21.92 2.88
CA SER A 97 -8.14 23.08 2.63
C SER A 97 -6.82 23.00 3.41
N LYS A 98 -6.79 22.20 4.48
CA LYS A 98 -5.61 21.95 5.32
C LYS A 98 -4.74 20.79 4.84
N ILE A 99 -5.16 20.09 3.78
CA ILE A 99 -4.45 18.93 3.25
C ILE A 99 -3.79 19.32 1.93
N ASP A 100 -2.50 19.02 1.83
CA ASP A 100 -1.74 19.22 0.59
C ASP A 100 -2.40 18.46 -0.59
N LYS A 101 -2.40 19.08 -1.78
CA LYS A 101 -3.05 18.54 -2.98
C LYS A 101 -2.52 17.16 -3.39
N ASN A 102 -1.22 16.90 -3.21
CA ASN A 102 -0.64 15.59 -3.54
C ASN A 102 -1.14 14.51 -2.56
N LYS A 103 -1.32 14.88 -1.28
CA LYS A 103 -1.93 13.99 -0.30
C LYS A 103 -3.39 13.71 -0.62
N LEU A 104 -4.16 14.71 -1.04
CA LEU A 104 -5.54 14.51 -1.50
C LEU A 104 -5.59 13.54 -2.67
N GLN A 105 -4.66 13.64 -3.61
CA GLN A 105 -4.57 12.70 -4.73
C GLN A 105 -4.24 11.28 -4.26
N LEU A 106 -3.24 11.12 -3.38
CA LEU A 106 -2.88 9.81 -2.82
C LEU A 106 -4.04 9.16 -2.05
N LEU A 107 -4.86 9.98 -1.38
CA LEU A 107 -6.05 9.54 -0.67
C LEU A 107 -7.23 9.22 -1.60
N GLY A 108 -7.13 9.53 -2.89
CA GLY A 108 -8.12 9.19 -3.91
C GLY A 108 -9.21 10.26 -4.14
N PHE A 109 -9.06 11.47 -3.60
CA PHE A 109 -10.03 12.54 -3.83
C PHE A 109 -10.16 12.96 -5.30
N HIS A 110 -9.14 12.71 -6.12
CA HIS A 110 -9.13 12.98 -7.55
C HIS A 110 -9.34 11.73 -8.41
N SER A 111 -9.83 10.64 -7.82
CA SER A 111 -10.05 9.33 -8.48
C SER A 111 -11.53 9.01 -8.64
N GLN A 112 -12.42 10.01 -8.65
CA GLN A 112 -13.84 9.80 -8.83
C GLN A 112 -14.13 9.40 -10.28
N THR A 113 -14.90 8.34 -10.46
CA THR A 113 -15.37 7.93 -11.78
C THR A 113 -16.49 8.85 -12.23
N PRO A 114 -16.57 9.19 -13.55
CA PRO A 114 -17.65 10.00 -14.08
C PRO A 114 -19.02 9.33 -13.84
N SER A 115 -20.00 10.13 -13.51
CA SER A 115 -21.35 9.65 -13.19
C SER A 115 -22.22 9.41 -14.45
N ASN A 116 -21.81 9.96 -15.58
CA ASN A 116 -22.53 9.88 -16.85
C ASN A 116 -21.59 10.09 -18.06
N PHE A 117 -22.10 9.80 -19.26
CA PHE A 117 -21.29 9.93 -20.47
C PHE A 117 -20.90 11.37 -20.80
N GLY A 118 -21.71 12.37 -20.47
CA GLY A 118 -21.35 13.77 -20.66
C GLY A 118 -20.11 14.17 -19.87
N GLU A 119 -20.04 13.76 -18.62
CA GLU A 119 -18.86 13.94 -17.76
C GLU A 119 -17.67 13.13 -18.28
N PHE A 120 -17.92 11.89 -18.73
CA PHE A 120 -16.87 11.02 -19.26
C PHE A 120 -16.20 11.58 -20.53
N TYR A 121 -17.00 12.12 -21.46
CA TYR A 121 -16.52 12.73 -22.71
C TYR A 121 -16.21 14.23 -22.58
N GLY A 122 -16.39 14.81 -21.41
CA GLY A 122 -16.02 16.20 -21.12
C GLY A 122 -14.53 16.49 -21.33
N THR A 123 -14.18 17.77 -21.30
CA THR A 123 -12.80 18.21 -21.52
C THR A 123 -11.88 17.67 -20.41
N THR A 124 -10.60 17.50 -20.72
CA THR A 124 -9.63 16.91 -19.79
C THR A 124 -9.48 17.74 -18.49
N CYS A 125 -9.71 19.05 -18.57
CA CYS A 125 -9.68 19.94 -17.39
C CYS A 125 -10.84 19.74 -16.43
N ASP A 126 -11.96 19.18 -16.90
CA ASP A 126 -13.14 18.93 -16.08
C ASP A 126 -13.13 17.53 -15.43
N ARG A 127 -12.13 16.72 -15.74
CA ARG A 127 -12.00 15.34 -15.24
C ARG A 127 -11.25 15.31 -13.91
N THR A 128 -11.96 15.08 -12.82
CA THR A 128 -11.37 14.99 -11.47
C THR A 128 -10.35 13.86 -11.30
N TYR A 129 -10.44 12.80 -12.12
CA TYR A 129 -9.56 11.62 -12.06
C TYR A 129 -8.31 11.71 -12.97
N THR A 130 -8.18 12.75 -13.77
CA THR A 130 -7.07 12.94 -14.73
C THR A 130 -6.28 14.22 -14.50
N GLN A 131 -6.49 14.89 -13.37
CA GLN A 131 -5.70 16.09 -13.07
C GLN A 131 -4.22 15.70 -13.02
N PRO A 132 -3.38 16.27 -13.91
CA PRO A 132 -1.96 16.00 -13.87
C PRO A 132 -1.37 16.50 -12.55
N PHE A 133 -0.33 15.85 -12.11
CA PHE A 133 0.56 16.43 -11.12
C PHE A 133 1.11 17.74 -11.70
N VAL A 134 0.70 18.86 -11.17
CA VAL A 134 1.26 20.18 -11.48
C VAL A 134 2.24 20.53 -10.38
#